data_a8598e1f7fc8a917395d4572e563e083
#
_entry.id   a8598e1f7fc8a917395d4572e563e083
#
_cell.length_a   1.000
_cell.length_b   1.000
_cell.length_c   1.000
_cell.angle_alpha   90.00
_cell.angle_beta   90.00
_cell.angle_gamma   90.00
#
_symmetry.space_group_name_H-M   'P 1'
#
loop_
_entity.id
_entity.type
_entity.pdbx_description
1 polymer ?
#
loop_
_entity_poly.entity_id
_entity_poly.type
_entity_poly.pdbx_seq_one_letter_code
_entity_poly.pdbx_strand_id
1 'polypeptide(L)'
;MGWRGYALPRLLVRRSALSASLILGVLWGAWHLPTFYVAGTPQYGLPFSAFVLLVAYSVMFTWVYLHTRGSILIATLLHGAINFSQGFFLGGINPAREYWLLAAVYGLVAITLVAAVGPNLSRKPRAPTEVPVSYGPRGKRTSGSS
;
A
#
# COMPACT_ATOMS: atom_id res chain seq x y z
N MET A 1 -8.41 -4.98 0.43
CA MET A 1 -8.21 -3.72 -0.35
C MET A 1 -8.57 -2.45 0.42
N GLY A 2 -9.26 -2.53 1.57
CA GLY A 2 -9.60 -1.38 2.41
C GLY A 2 -8.44 -0.48 2.82
N TRP A 3 -7.25 -1.04 3.03
CA TRP A 3 -6.06 -0.27 3.40
C TRP A 3 -5.68 0.81 2.39
N ARG A 4 -5.78 0.55 1.06
CA ARG A 4 -5.41 1.51 0.02
C ARG A 4 -6.55 2.44 -0.37
N GLY A 5 -7.80 2.00 -0.27
CA GLY A 5 -8.95 2.86 -0.53
C GLY A 5 -9.27 3.83 0.61
N TYR A 6 -8.96 3.44 1.85
CA TYR A 6 -9.34 4.21 3.03
C TYR A 6 -8.14 4.78 3.79
N ALA A 7 -7.19 3.93 4.20
CA ALA A 7 -6.09 4.34 5.08
C ALA A 7 -5.00 5.12 4.33
N LEU A 8 -4.63 4.68 3.12
CA LEU A 8 -3.57 5.34 2.35
C LEU A 8 -3.88 6.81 2.06
N PRO A 9 -5.05 7.22 1.53
CA PRO A 9 -5.35 8.63 1.29
C PRO A 9 -5.24 9.49 2.56
N ARG A 10 -5.68 8.97 3.70
CA ARG A 10 -5.61 9.67 4.99
C ARG A 10 -4.18 9.85 5.49
N LEU A 11 -3.36 8.83 5.37
CA LEU A 11 -1.94 8.92 5.72
C LEU A 11 -1.21 9.91 4.83
N LEU A 12 -1.54 9.93 3.54
CA LEU A 12 -0.93 10.83 2.57
C LEU A 12 -1.23 12.33 2.83
N VAL A 13 -2.24 12.67 3.60
CA VAL A 13 -2.51 14.07 3.99
C VAL A 13 -1.39 14.63 4.87
N ARG A 14 -0.83 13.81 5.76
CA ARG A 14 0.12 14.26 6.80
C ARG A 14 1.52 13.66 6.68
N ARG A 15 1.74 12.73 5.74
CA ARG A 15 2.99 11.96 5.62
C ARG A 15 3.44 11.86 4.18
N SER A 16 4.75 11.67 3.98
CA SER A 16 5.28 11.31 2.65
C SER A 16 4.70 9.97 2.20
N ALA A 17 4.68 9.73 0.90
CA ALA A 17 4.18 8.48 0.35
C ALA A 17 5.01 7.28 0.84
N LEU A 18 6.31 7.44 1.01
CA LEU A 18 7.18 6.41 1.58
C LEU A 18 6.79 6.08 3.02
N SER A 19 6.65 7.08 3.90
CA SER A 19 6.24 6.85 5.28
C SER A 19 4.86 6.18 5.37
N ALA A 20 3.91 6.63 4.55
CA ALA A 20 2.58 6.02 4.46
C ALA A 20 2.66 4.56 4.00
N SER A 21 3.50 4.27 2.99
CA SER A 21 3.73 2.90 2.48
C SER A 21 4.33 1.99 3.53
N LEU A 22 5.35 2.45 4.27
CA LEU A 22 6.00 1.66 5.30
C LEU A 22 5.04 1.33 6.44
N ILE A 23 4.28 2.32 6.92
CA ILE A 23 3.26 2.10 7.96
C ILE A 23 2.24 1.04 7.49
N LEU A 24 1.70 1.20 6.29
CA LEU A 24 0.72 0.25 5.75
C LEU A 24 1.34 -1.13 5.49
N GLY A 25 2.59 -1.19 5.05
CA GLY A 25 3.31 -2.43 4.83
C GLY A 25 3.52 -3.22 6.12
N VAL A 26 3.94 -2.52 7.19
CA VAL A 26 4.10 -3.14 8.53
C VAL A 26 2.75 -3.62 9.07
N LEU A 27 1.71 -2.79 9.00
CA LEU A 27 0.37 -3.19 9.44
C LEU A 27 -0.18 -4.37 8.63
N TRP A 28 0.04 -4.38 7.33
CA TRP A 28 -0.39 -5.46 6.46
C TRP A 28 0.39 -6.75 6.74
N GLY A 29 1.71 -6.66 6.93
CA GLY A 29 2.54 -7.79 7.33
C GLY A 29 2.13 -8.32 8.70
N ALA A 30 1.92 -7.45 9.69
CA ALA A 30 1.49 -7.82 11.03
C ALA A 30 0.12 -8.53 11.02
N TRP A 31 -0.79 -8.10 10.14
CA TRP A 31 -2.08 -8.77 9.93
C TRP A 31 -1.93 -10.21 9.43
N HIS A 32 -0.89 -10.49 8.63
CA HIS A 32 -0.62 -11.83 8.10
C HIS A 32 0.21 -12.71 9.05
N LEU A 33 0.96 -12.14 9.99
CA LEU A 33 1.82 -12.91 10.88
C LEU A 33 1.11 -14.08 11.59
N PRO A 34 -0.09 -13.92 12.17
CA PRO A 34 -0.78 -15.04 12.81
C PRO A 34 -0.99 -16.23 11.86
N THR A 35 -1.27 -15.97 10.57
CA THR A 35 -1.52 -17.04 9.59
C THR A 35 -0.28 -17.86 9.26
N PHE A 36 0.94 -17.34 9.54
CA PHE A 36 2.18 -18.09 9.36
C PHE A 36 2.33 -19.24 10.36
N TYR A 37 1.61 -19.18 11.47
CA TYR A 37 1.67 -20.15 12.56
C TYR A 37 0.40 -21.00 12.69
N VAL A 38 -0.67 -20.71 11.96
CA VAL A 38 -1.93 -21.45 12.00
C VAL A 38 -1.97 -22.49 10.89
N ALA A 39 -1.93 -23.76 11.25
CA ALA A 39 -2.05 -24.89 10.31
C ALA A 39 -3.36 -24.80 9.51
N GLY A 40 -3.30 -25.13 8.22
CA GLY A 40 -4.45 -25.07 7.31
C GLY A 40 -4.65 -23.69 6.63
N THR A 41 -3.89 -22.67 6.98
CA THR A 41 -3.88 -21.42 6.23
C THR A 41 -2.91 -21.50 5.04
N PRO A 42 -3.19 -20.77 3.93
CA PRO A 42 -2.29 -20.74 2.77
C PRO A 42 -0.88 -20.20 3.08
N GLN A 43 -0.74 -19.45 4.18
CA GLN A 43 0.50 -18.82 4.62
C GLN A 43 1.24 -19.64 5.69
N TYR A 44 0.73 -20.81 6.06
CA TYR A 44 1.34 -21.63 7.11
C TYR A 44 2.80 -21.99 6.77
N GLY A 45 3.68 -21.79 7.73
CA GLY A 45 5.10 -22.11 7.58
C GLY A 45 5.91 -21.11 6.75
N LEU A 46 5.33 -19.98 6.33
CA LEU A 46 6.10 -18.95 5.63
C LEU A 46 7.20 -18.34 6.52
N PRO A 47 8.39 -18.11 5.96
CA PRO A 47 9.51 -17.51 6.69
C PRO A 47 9.28 -16.01 6.94
N PHE A 48 10.03 -15.43 7.89
CA PHE A 48 9.96 -13.99 8.19
C PHE A 48 10.24 -13.10 6.97
N SER A 49 10.99 -13.58 5.99
CA SER A 49 11.20 -12.87 4.71
C SER A 49 9.90 -12.56 3.97
N ALA A 50 8.84 -13.34 4.17
CA ALA A 50 7.52 -13.02 3.63
C ALA A 50 6.96 -11.72 4.22
N PHE A 51 7.19 -11.45 5.51
CA PHE A 51 6.84 -10.17 6.12
C PHE A 51 7.61 -9.01 5.48
N VAL A 52 8.93 -9.16 5.30
CA VAL A 52 9.77 -8.14 4.65
C VAL A 52 9.30 -7.86 3.22
N LEU A 53 8.93 -8.91 2.49
CA LEU A 53 8.39 -8.81 1.14
C LEU A 53 7.09 -8.00 1.10
N LEU A 54 6.18 -8.19 2.06
CA LEU A 54 4.93 -7.42 2.15
C LEU A 54 5.19 -5.93 2.35
N VAL A 55 6.22 -5.56 3.12
CA VAL A 55 6.63 -4.16 3.29
C VAL A 55 7.14 -3.58 1.97
N ALA A 56 7.99 -4.30 1.24
CA ALA A 56 8.48 -3.89 -0.08
C ALA A 56 7.33 -3.75 -1.10
N TYR A 57 6.41 -4.71 -1.14
CA TYR A 57 5.20 -4.62 -1.96
C TYR A 57 4.36 -3.38 -1.65
N SER A 58 4.27 -3.00 -0.38
CA SER A 58 3.48 -1.83 0.01
C SER A 58 4.00 -0.54 -0.64
N VAL A 59 5.31 -0.38 -0.77
CA VAL A 59 5.92 0.77 -1.47
C VAL A 59 5.54 0.76 -2.96
N MET A 60 5.70 -0.38 -3.62
CA MET A 60 5.37 -0.53 -5.04
C MET A 60 3.87 -0.28 -5.31
N PHE A 61 3.00 -0.86 -4.50
CA PHE A 61 1.55 -0.64 -4.63
C PHE A 61 1.15 0.81 -4.39
N THR A 62 1.82 1.51 -3.47
CA THR A 62 1.56 2.94 -3.26
C THR A 62 2.01 3.75 -4.47
N TRP A 63 3.15 3.42 -5.05
CA TRP A 63 3.60 4.05 -6.28
C TRP A 63 2.60 3.84 -7.43
N VAL A 64 2.14 2.62 -7.66
CA VAL A 64 1.11 2.32 -8.67
C VAL A 64 -0.17 3.09 -8.40
N TYR A 65 -0.65 3.10 -7.15
CA TYR A 65 -1.84 3.85 -6.74
C TYR A 65 -1.73 5.34 -7.10
N LEU A 66 -0.59 5.96 -6.80
CA LEU A 66 -0.37 7.39 -7.09
C LEU A 66 -0.31 7.68 -8.60
N HIS A 67 0.24 6.76 -9.41
CA HIS A 67 0.38 6.95 -10.85
C HIS A 67 -0.85 6.53 -11.66
N THR A 68 -1.83 5.87 -11.02
CA THR A 68 -3.09 5.46 -11.64
C THR A 68 -4.28 6.28 -11.13
N ARG A 69 -4.06 7.53 -10.72
CA ARG A 69 -5.08 8.44 -10.18
C ARG A 69 -5.87 7.85 -9.00
N GLY A 70 -5.24 7.03 -8.19
CA GLY A 70 -5.88 6.39 -7.04
C GLY A 70 -6.74 5.17 -7.40
N SER A 71 -6.50 4.52 -8.54
CA SER A 71 -7.28 3.36 -8.97
C SER A 71 -7.05 2.15 -8.05
N ILE A 72 -8.08 1.82 -7.29
CA ILE A 72 -8.11 0.62 -6.44
C ILE A 72 -8.17 -0.63 -7.32
N LEU A 73 -8.86 -0.56 -8.46
CA LEU A 73 -8.98 -1.67 -9.39
C LEU A 73 -7.61 -2.13 -9.90
N ILE A 74 -6.77 -1.20 -10.36
CA ILE A 74 -5.43 -1.52 -10.85
C ILE A 74 -4.58 -2.11 -9.72
N ALA A 75 -4.65 -1.54 -8.51
CA ALA A 75 -3.94 -2.09 -7.36
C ALA A 75 -4.42 -3.50 -6.99
N THR A 76 -5.72 -3.81 -7.16
CA THR A 76 -6.30 -5.14 -6.94
C THR A 76 -5.83 -6.14 -7.98
N LEU A 77 -5.86 -5.75 -9.26
CA LEU A 77 -5.39 -6.60 -10.36
C LEU A 77 -3.90 -6.92 -10.21
N LEU A 78 -3.09 -5.92 -9.86
CA LEU A 78 -1.67 -6.15 -9.60
C LEU A 78 -1.44 -7.12 -8.44
N HIS A 79 -2.20 -6.99 -7.35
CA HIS A 79 -2.14 -7.94 -6.24
C HIS A 79 -2.49 -9.37 -6.68
N GLY A 80 -3.58 -9.53 -7.42
CA GLY A 80 -3.98 -10.83 -7.96
C GLY A 80 -2.93 -11.42 -8.89
N ALA A 81 -2.35 -10.60 -9.78
CA ALA A 81 -1.30 -11.02 -10.69
C ALA A 81 -0.02 -11.50 -9.94
N ILE A 82 0.39 -10.79 -8.89
CA ILE A 82 1.53 -11.19 -8.06
C ILE A 82 1.24 -12.52 -7.37
N ASN A 83 0.08 -12.67 -6.73
CA ASN A 83 -0.26 -13.92 -6.06
C ASN A 83 -0.35 -15.10 -7.04
N PHE A 84 -0.93 -14.89 -8.22
CA PHE A 84 -1.00 -15.91 -9.26
C PHE A 84 0.39 -16.30 -9.75
N SER A 85 1.27 -15.34 -10.04
CA SER A 85 2.61 -15.61 -10.53
C SER A 85 3.46 -16.36 -9.51
N GLN A 86 3.36 -16.01 -8.24
CA GLN A 86 4.05 -16.73 -7.16
C GLN A 86 3.60 -18.19 -7.08
N GLY A 87 2.30 -18.44 -7.09
CA GLY A 87 1.77 -19.80 -7.05
C GLY A 87 2.15 -20.64 -8.28
N PHE A 88 2.25 -20.01 -9.45
CA PHE A 88 2.50 -20.70 -10.70
C PHE A 88 4.00 -20.95 -10.98
N PHE A 89 4.86 -19.97 -10.74
CA PHE A 89 6.27 -20.04 -11.13
C PHE A 89 7.20 -20.54 -10.02
N LEU A 90 6.79 -20.45 -8.76
CA LEU A 90 7.67 -20.69 -7.63
C LEU A 90 7.31 -21.96 -6.84
N GLY A 91 6.24 -22.65 -7.21
CA GLY A 91 5.77 -23.88 -6.57
C GLY A 91 6.70 -25.07 -6.78
N GLY A 92 7.91 -25.02 -6.27
CA GLY A 92 8.90 -26.11 -6.38
C GLY A 92 10.24 -25.73 -5.76
N ILE A 93 10.39 -24.51 -5.35
CA ILE A 93 11.59 -23.98 -4.71
C ILE A 93 11.40 -24.02 -3.18
N ASN A 94 12.48 -24.18 -2.42
CA ASN A 94 12.43 -24.10 -0.97
C ASN A 94 11.85 -22.71 -0.55
N PRO A 95 10.74 -22.67 0.19
CA PRO A 95 10.05 -21.40 0.52
C PRO A 95 10.95 -20.38 1.19
N ALA A 96 11.88 -20.80 2.06
CA ALA A 96 12.78 -19.87 2.73
C ALA A 96 13.68 -19.14 1.73
N ARG A 97 14.25 -19.85 0.75
CA ARG A 97 15.08 -19.25 -0.30
C ARG A 97 14.29 -18.33 -1.22
N GLU A 98 13.13 -18.80 -1.64
CA GLU A 98 12.23 -18.07 -2.51
C GLU A 98 11.84 -16.72 -1.94
N TYR A 99 11.32 -16.68 -0.72
CA TYR A 99 10.87 -15.45 -0.09
C TYR A 99 12.02 -14.47 0.20
N TRP A 100 13.24 -14.93 0.49
CA TRP A 100 14.40 -14.06 0.59
C TRP A 100 14.81 -13.46 -0.75
N LEU A 101 14.80 -14.25 -1.82
CA LEU A 101 15.07 -13.74 -3.17
C LEU A 101 14.03 -12.70 -3.61
N LEU A 102 12.75 -13.00 -3.41
CA LEU A 102 11.67 -12.06 -3.70
C LEU A 102 11.78 -10.79 -2.87
N ALA A 103 12.04 -10.91 -1.57
CA ALA A 103 12.23 -9.75 -0.69
C ALA A 103 13.43 -8.89 -1.14
N ALA A 104 14.53 -9.51 -1.58
CA ALA A 104 15.69 -8.80 -2.12
C ALA A 104 15.36 -8.09 -3.44
N VAL A 105 14.73 -8.77 -4.39
CA VAL A 105 14.37 -8.19 -5.70
C VAL A 105 13.36 -7.03 -5.53
N TYR A 106 12.27 -7.26 -4.83
CA TYR A 106 11.25 -6.22 -4.64
C TYR A 106 11.70 -5.11 -3.67
N GLY A 107 12.58 -5.43 -2.73
CA GLY A 107 13.26 -4.44 -1.90
C GLY A 107 14.15 -3.53 -2.74
N LEU A 108 14.94 -4.10 -3.66
CA LEU A 108 15.76 -3.33 -4.60
C LEU A 108 14.89 -2.45 -5.52
N VAL A 109 13.78 -2.99 -6.04
CA VAL A 109 12.82 -2.20 -6.83
C VAL A 109 12.27 -1.04 -6.00
N ALA A 110 11.87 -1.27 -4.75
CA ALA A 110 11.37 -0.22 -3.87
C ALA A 110 12.43 0.86 -3.59
N ILE A 111 13.68 0.47 -3.31
CA ILE A 111 14.82 1.38 -3.12
C ILE A 111 15.07 2.20 -4.39
N THR A 112 15.11 1.55 -5.55
CA THR A 112 15.32 2.22 -6.85
C THR A 112 14.20 3.22 -7.14
N LEU A 113 12.95 2.86 -6.87
CA LEU A 113 11.82 3.78 -7.01
C LEU A 113 11.99 5.01 -6.12
N VAL A 114 12.33 4.81 -4.84
CA VAL A 114 12.54 5.92 -3.90
C VAL A 114 13.71 6.79 -4.33
N ALA A 115 14.81 6.19 -4.77
CA ALA A 115 15.98 6.93 -5.28
C ALA A 115 15.65 7.75 -6.54
N ALA A 116 14.83 7.20 -7.44
CA ALA A 116 14.50 7.84 -8.72
C ALA A 116 13.46 8.96 -8.60
N VAL A 117 12.47 8.82 -7.70
CA VAL A 117 11.32 9.72 -7.62
C VAL A 117 11.15 10.40 -6.25
N GLY A 118 12.01 10.10 -5.30
CA GLY A 118 12.02 10.67 -3.95
C GLY A 118 10.96 10.07 -3.02
N PRO A 119 10.91 10.54 -1.75
CA PRO A 119 10.06 9.98 -0.70
C PRO A 119 8.55 10.18 -0.93
N ASN A 120 8.17 11.06 -1.84
CA ASN A 120 6.77 11.25 -2.23
C ASN A 120 6.33 10.30 -3.34
N LEU A 121 7.23 9.41 -3.80
CA LEU A 121 6.99 8.44 -4.88
C LEU A 121 6.40 9.11 -6.14
N SER A 122 6.72 10.39 -6.38
CA SER A 122 6.27 11.18 -7.51
C SER A 122 7.26 12.32 -7.78
N ARG A 123 7.57 12.56 -9.04
CA ARG A 123 8.41 13.69 -9.47
C ARG A 123 7.68 15.04 -9.43
N LYS A 124 6.34 15.04 -9.38
CA LYS A 124 5.55 16.26 -9.29
C LYS A 124 5.36 16.65 -7.82
N PRO A 125 5.58 17.92 -7.45
CA PRO A 125 5.18 18.41 -6.13
C PRO A 125 3.69 18.12 -5.94
N ARG A 126 3.33 17.59 -4.78
CA ARG A 126 1.94 17.37 -4.44
C ARG A 126 1.29 18.73 -4.24
N ALA A 127 0.28 19.07 -5.03
CA ALA A 127 -0.54 20.23 -4.76
C ALA A 127 -1.07 20.15 -3.32
N PRO A 128 -1.08 21.24 -2.56
CA PRO A 128 -1.73 21.27 -1.25
C PRO A 128 -3.15 20.71 -1.44
N THR A 129 -3.51 19.73 -0.64
CA THR A 129 -4.88 19.21 -0.64
C THR A 129 -5.73 20.36 -0.13
N GLU A 130 -6.44 21.05 -1.03
CA GLU A 130 -7.48 21.97 -0.63
C GLU A 130 -8.45 21.18 0.23
N VAL A 131 -8.38 21.42 1.54
CA VAL A 131 -9.42 20.92 2.44
C VAL A 131 -10.68 21.66 2.00
N PRO A 132 -11.73 20.96 1.55
CA PRO A 132 -12.96 21.65 1.22
C PRO A 132 -13.42 22.38 2.46
N VAL A 133 -13.26 23.71 2.48
CA VAL A 133 -13.85 24.56 3.49
C VAL A 133 -15.33 24.55 3.20
N SER A 134 -16.03 23.61 3.76
CA SER A 134 -17.48 23.63 3.76
C SER A 134 -17.98 23.24 5.12
N TYR A 135 -18.61 24.12 5.60
CA TYR A 135 -19.81 24.26 6.38
C TYR A 135 -19.69 25.54 7.23
N GLY A 136 -19.80 26.68 6.55
CA GLY A 136 -20.30 27.87 7.22
C GLY A 136 -21.74 27.58 7.67
N PRO A 137 -22.13 28.03 8.87
CA PRO A 137 -23.50 27.85 9.35
C PRO A 137 -24.47 28.48 8.35
N ARG A 138 -25.46 27.73 7.91
CA ARG A 138 -26.57 28.19 7.07
C ARG A 138 -27.19 29.41 7.75
N GLY A 139 -27.03 30.59 7.14
CA GLY A 139 -27.64 31.81 7.61
C GLY A 139 -29.14 31.60 7.84
N LYS A 140 -29.60 31.93 9.04
CA LYS A 140 -31.00 32.00 9.37
C LYS A 140 -31.66 32.99 8.40
N ARG A 141 -32.56 32.51 7.56
CA ARG A 141 -33.49 33.39 6.83
C ARG A 141 -34.36 34.08 7.88
N THR A 142 -34.12 35.31 8.10
CA THR A 142 -35.08 36.18 8.80
C THR A 142 -36.26 36.41 7.87
N SER A 143 -37.38 35.79 8.18
CA SER A 143 -38.66 36.10 7.58
C SER A 143 -39.08 37.47 8.11
N GLY A 144 -38.91 38.52 7.27
CA GLY A 144 -39.51 39.84 7.52
C GLY A 144 -40.99 39.73 7.20
N SER A 145 -41.81 39.84 8.23
CA SER A 145 -43.24 40.14 8.10
C SER A 145 -43.43 41.65 7.84
N SER A 146 -44.14 41.98 6.81
CA SER A 146 -44.97 43.20 6.70
C SER A 146 -46.05 42.97 5.66
#